data_388f839a991980af2aeec7b002b109f1
#
_entry.id   388f839a991980af2aeec7b002b109f1
#
_cell.length_a   1.000
_cell.length_b   1.000
_cell.length_c   1.000
_cell.angle_alpha   90.00
_cell.angle_beta   90.00
_cell.angle_gamma   90.00
#
_symmetry.space_group_name_H-M   'P 1'
#
loop_
_entity.id
_entity.type
_entity.pdbx_description
1 polymer ?
#
loop_
_entity_poly.entity_id
_entity_poly.type
_entity_poly.pdbx_seq_one_letter_code
_entity_poly.pdbx_strand_id
1 'polypeptide(L)'
;ATITIVNASFEPENELTTTLIKVEDAYQAFTKLLEFYDQVKNNKTGIEQPSVISENVKYGNELYLGSFSYIGSNAILGDNVKIYPNCFIGDNVTIGNNVTIFAGAKIYSETVIGNQCIIHSGAIIGADGFGYAPNADGTFKKIPQIGNVVIEDNVDIGSCTTIDRATMGSTIIRKGVKLDNQIQIAHNVENGENTVIAAQSGVAGSTKIGKNCMIGGQVGIVGHLTIGNNVRIQAQSGVGKN
;
A
#
# COMPACT_ATOMS: atom_id res chain seq x y z
N ALA A 1 -10.55 27.84 -20.01
CA ALA A 1 -9.31 27.87 -19.18
C ALA A 1 -8.47 29.10 -19.56
N THR A 2 -7.82 29.69 -18.59
CA THR A 2 -6.90 30.82 -18.82
C THR A 2 -5.50 30.36 -19.25
N ILE A 3 -5.14 29.14 -18.86
CA ILE A 3 -3.85 28.50 -19.18
C ILE A 3 -4.12 27.05 -19.55
N THR A 4 -3.47 26.55 -20.59
CA THR A 4 -3.54 25.14 -21.02
C THR A 4 -2.16 24.62 -21.30
N ILE A 5 -1.83 23.44 -20.74
CA ILE A 5 -0.58 22.72 -21.02
C ILE A 5 -0.80 21.81 -22.23
N VAL A 6 0.07 21.91 -23.22
CA VAL A 6 -0.01 21.16 -24.47
C VAL A 6 1.34 20.59 -24.86
N ASN A 7 1.35 19.52 -25.66
CA ASN A 7 2.60 19.01 -26.25
C ASN A 7 3.23 20.07 -27.18
N ALA A 8 4.55 20.08 -27.28
CA ALA A 8 5.29 21.01 -28.12
C ALA A 8 4.86 20.98 -29.60
N SER A 9 4.38 19.83 -30.07
CA SER A 9 3.86 19.63 -31.43
C SER A 9 2.45 20.15 -31.66
N PHE A 10 1.75 20.64 -30.62
CA PHE A 10 0.38 21.14 -30.76
C PHE A 10 0.37 22.47 -31.54
N GLU A 11 -0.36 22.51 -32.62
CA GLU A 11 -0.66 23.71 -33.41
C GLU A 11 -2.18 23.94 -33.43
N PRO A 12 -2.65 25.11 -32.96
CA PRO A 12 -4.08 25.41 -32.92
C PRO A 12 -4.61 25.66 -34.34
N GLU A 13 -5.78 25.12 -34.66
CA GLU A 13 -6.45 25.33 -35.95
C GLU A 13 -7.11 26.74 -36.04
N ASN A 14 -7.34 27.39 -34.90
CA ASN A 14 -7.96 28.71 -34.82
C ASN A 14 -7.24 29.55 -33.75
N GLU A 15 -7.46 30.88 -33.78
CA GLU A 15 -6.98 31.74 -32.72
C GLU A 15 -7.53 31.35 -31.35
N LEU A 16 -6.63 31.23 -30.37
CA LEU A 16 -6.97 30.86 -29.01
C LEU A 16 -6.92 32.06 -28.10
N THR A 17 -7.89 32.17 -27.20
CA THR A 17 -7.94 33.17 -26.13
C THR A 17 -7.24 32.73 -24.85
N THR A 18 -6.67 31.52 -24.83
CA THR A 18 -5.96 30.91 -23.70
C THR A 18 -4.44 31.00 -23.89
N THR A 19 -3.70 31.14 -22.80
CA THR A 19 -2.24 31.01 -22.81
C THR A 19 -1.86 29.55 -22.92
N LEU A 20 -1.03 29.19 -23.90
CA LEU A 20 -0.49 27.86 -24.06
C LEU A 20 0.88 27.73 -23.40
N ILE A 21 1.07 26.70 -22.57
CA ILE A 21 2.37 26.26 -22.09
C ILE A 21 2.75 25.03 -22.91
N LYS A 22 3.67 25.18 -23.85
CA LYS A 22 4.16 24.08 -24.68
C LYS A 22 5.27 23.32 -23.94
N VAL A 23 5.14 22.00 -23.80
CA VAL A 23 6.07 21.09 -23.11
C VAL A 23 6.30 19.84 -23.96
N GLU A 24 7.37 19.09 -23.71
CA GLU A 24 7.62 17.84 -24.44
C GLU A 24 6.51 16.81 -24.25
N ASP A 25 6.05 16.61 -23.01
CA ASP A 25 4.97 15.72 -22.63
C ASP A 25 3.99 16.43 -21.68
N ALA A 26 2.82 16.78 -22.22
CA ALA A 26 1.80 17.52 -21.47
C ALA A 26 1.23 16.71 -20.30
N TYR A 27 1.16 15.38 -20.43
CA TYR A 27 0.64 14.51 -19.37
C TYR A 27 1.61 14.44 -18.18
N GLN A 28 2.91 14.26 -18.46
CA GLN A 28 3.93 14.27 -17.41
C GLN A 28 4.07 15.63 -16.73
N ALA A 29 3.99 16.72 -17.50
CA ALA A 29 4.03 18.07 -16.94
C ALA A 29 2.82 18.36 -16.05
N PHE A 30 1.65 17.91 -16.44
CA PHE A 30 0.44 18.00 -15.62
C PHE A 30 0.55 17.15 -14.33
N THR A 31 1.07 15.94 -14.44
CA THR A 31 1.33 15.07 -13.27
C THR A 31 2.25 15.76 -12.27
N LYS A 32 3.37 16.34 -12.72
CA LYS A 32 4.29 17.10 -11.85
C LYS A 32 3.61 18.30 -11.17
N LEU A 33 2.71 18.98 -11.88
CA LEU A 33 1.95 20.10 -11.30
C LEU A 33 1.01 19.60 -10.19
N LEU A 34 0.35 18.47 -10.38
CA LEU A 34 -0.52 17.86 -9.37
C LEU A 34 0.30 17.38 -8.16
N GLU A 35 1.45 16.75 -8.37
CA GLU A 35 2.38 16.35 -7.31
C GLU A 35 2.84 17.55 -6.47
N PHE A 36 3.24 18.64 -7.13
CA PHE A 36 3.63 19.87 -6.44
C PHE A 36 2.46 20.46 -5.62
N TYR A 37 1.27 20.51 -6.21
CA TYR A 37 0.07 21.00 -5.52
C TYR A 37 -0.25 20.14 -4.29
N ASP A 38 -0.17 18.82 -4.44
CA ASP A 38 -0.41 17.87 -3.35
C ASP A 38 0.61 18.06 -2.21
N GLN A 39 1.90 18.18 -2.56
CA GLN A 39 2.96 18.45 -1.58
C GLN A 39 2.71 19.73 -0.79
N VAL A 40 2.34 20.83 -1.46
CA VAL A 40 2.06 22.12 -0.79
C VAL A 40 0.83 22.00 0.12
N LYS A 41 -0.22 21.31 -0.33
CA LYS A 41 -1.48 21.19 0.40
C LYS A 41 -1.39 20.24 1.60
N ASN A 42 -0.66 19.13 1.46
CA ASN A 42 -0.65 18.03 2.42
C ASN A 42 0.63 17.96 3.27
N ASN A 43 1.51 18.96 3.19
CA ASN A 43 2.74 19.00 4.00
C ASN A 43 2.44 19.37 5.47
N LYS A 44 1.80 18.42 6.17
CA LYS A 44 1.53 18.55 7.60
C LYS A 44 2.76 18.11 8.40
N THR A 45 2.99 18.78 9.55
CA THR A 45 4.00 18.39 10.54
C THR A 45 3.44 18.59 11.94
N GLY A 46 4.07 17.95 12.92
CA GLY A 46 3.69 18.06 14.33
C GLY A 46 2.79 16.95 14.82
N ILE A 47 2.55 16.93 16.11
CA ILE A 47 1.79 15.90 16.83
C ILE A 47 0.51 16.50 17.34
N GLU A 48 -0.62 16.05 16.82
CA GLU A 48 -1.95 16.46 17.27
C GLU A 48 -2.36 15.67 18.52
N GLN A 49 -3.15 16.28 19.39
CA GLN A 49 -3.65 15.65 20.62
C GLN A 49 -5.18 15.46 20.55
N PRO A 50 -5.74 14.40 21.24
CA PRO A 50 -5.00 13.37 21.98
C PRO A 50 -4.39 12.32 21.02
N SER A 51 -3.14 11.97 21.26
CA SER A 51 -2.45 10.85 20.59
C SER A 51 -1.50 10.17 21.58
N VAL A 52 -1.11 8.92 21.31
CA VAL A 52 -0.23 8.14 22.18
C VAL A 52 1.01 7.71 21.43
N ILE A 53 2.17 8.01 21.98
CA ILE A 53 3.47 7.49 21.56
C ILE A 53 4.02 6.69 22.75
N SER A 54 4.20 5.38 22.56
CA SER A 54 4.66 4.46 23.60
C SER A 54 6.16 4.57 23.85
N GLU A 55 6.68 3.73 24.74
CA GLU A 55 8.09 3.76 25.14
C GLU A 55 9.04 3.36 24.01
N ASN A 56 10.23 3.94 24.02
CA ASN A 56 11.34 3.65 23.11
C ASN A 56 11.03 3.88 21.62
N VAL A 57 9.97 4.62 21.28
CA VAL A 57 9.68 5.01 19.90
C VAL A 57 10.76 5.97 19.41
N LYS A 58 11.28 5.70 18.21
CA LYS A 58 12.21 6.60 17.51
C LYS A 58 11.55 7.11 16.24
N TYR A 59 11.67 8.41 15.97
CA TYR A 59 11.17 8.98 14.73
C TYR A 59 12.10 10.08 14.23
N GLY A 60 12.14 10.23 12.90
CA GLY A 60 12.95 11.22 12.22
C GLY A 60 12.32 12.61 12.21
N ASN A 61 12.83 13.47 11.34
CA ASN A 61 12.36 14.84 11.19
C ASN A 61 10.98 14.89 10.51
N GLU A 62 10.25 16.00 10.71
CA GLU A 62 8.99 16.32 10.01
C GLU A 62 7.88 15.25 10.18
N LEU A 63 7.87 14.52 11.30
CA LEU A 63 6.75 13.64 11.64
C LEU A 63 5.44 14.44 11.71
N TYR A 64 4.38 13.95 11.08
CA TYR A 64 3.00 14.32 11.38
C TYR A 64 2.27 13.14 12.02
N LEU A 65 1.70 13.36 13.19
CA LEU A 65 0.85 12.40 13.90
C LEU A 65 -0.51 13.03 14.17
N GLY A 66 -1.51 12.56 13.46
CA GLY A 66 -2.90 13.00 13.60
C GLY A 66 -3.55 12.49 14.90
N SER A 67 -4.52 13.24 15.38
CA SER A 67 -5.22 12.96 16.65
C SER A 67 -5.85 11.56 16.69
N PHE A 68 -5.96 11.01 17.92
CA PHE A 68 -6.46 9.66 18.20
C PHE A 68 -5.64 8.53 17.59
N SER A 69 -4.39 8.79 17.19
CA SER A 69 -3.47 7.76 16.71
C SER A 69 -2.63 7.21 17.84
N TYR A 70 -2.20 5.95 17.69
CA TYR A 70 -1.37 5.22 18.63
C TYR A 70 -0.12 4.70 17.94
N ILE A 71 1.03 4.89 18.54
CA ILE A 71 2.31 4.29 18.11
C ILE A 71 2.83 3.40 19.25
N GLY A 72 2.97 2.12 18.96
CA GLY A 72 3.41 1.08 19.88
C GLY A 72 4.89 1.15 20.23
N SER A 73 5.26 0.39 21.25
CA SER A 73 6.62 0.39 21.81
C SER A 73 7.67 -0.07 20.80
N ASN A 74 8.86 0.52 20.89
CA ASN A 74 10.03 0.23 20.05
C ASN A 74 9.79 0.46 18.52
N ALA A 75 8.73 1.15 18.13
CA ALA A 75 8.54 1.50 16.73
C ALA A 75 9.63 2.47 16.24
N ILE A 76 10.02 2.32 14.98
CA ILE A 76 11.04 3.16 14.33
C ILE A 76 10.41 3.78 13.07
N LEU A 77 10.36 5.10 13.01
CA LEU A 77 9.84 5.85 11.87
C LEU A 77 10.95 6.73 11.29
N GLY A 78 11.06 6.74 9.98
CA GLY A 78 12.01 7.59 9.26
C GLY A 78 11.62 9.07 9.22
N ASP A 79 12.25 9.81 8.33
CA ASP A 79 11.96 11.22 8.08
C ASP A 79 10.69 11.39 7.24
N ASN A 80 10.00 12.51 7.47
CA ASN A 80 8.83 12.93 6.70
C ASN A 80 7.70 11.87 6.66
N VAL A 81 7.48 11.17 7.78
CA VAL A 81 6.36 10.22 7.91
C VAL A 81 5.09 10.99 8.28
N LYS A 82 4.01 10.74 7.55
CA LYS A 82 2.71 11.35 7.80
C LYS A 82 1.69 10.30 8.22
N ILE A 83 1.27 10.33 9.47
CA ILE A 83 0.27 9.43 10.05
C ILE A 83 -0.99 10.24 10.33
N TYR A 84 -2.03 10.01 9.57
CA TYR A 84 -3.31 10.71 9.70
C TYR A 84 -4.13 10.18 10.90
N PRO A 85 -5.20 10.88 11.31
CA PRO A 85 -5.96 10.55 12.52
C PRO A 85 -6.48 9.11 12.59
N ASN A 86 -6.67 8.58 13.81
CA ASN A 86 -7.23 7.25 14.11
C ASN A 86 -6.40 6.07 13.58
N CYS A 87 -5.11 6.24 13.34
CA CYS A 87 -4.21 5.15 12.95
C CYS A 87 -3.73 4.36 14.15
N PHE A 88 -3.47 3.07 13.94
CA PHE A 88 -2.80 2.19 14.90
C PHE A 88 -1.51 1.67 14.29
N ILE A 89 -0.40 1.96 14.94
CA ILE A 89 0.94 1.43 14.63
C ILE A 89 1.34 0.54 15.80
N GLY A 90 1.50 -0.74 15.55
CA GLY A 90 1.83 -1.75 16.58
C GLY A 90 3.28 -1.69 17.05
N ASP A 91 3.58 -2.54 18.02
CA ASP A 91 4.93 -2.63 18.59
C ASP A 91 5.95 -3.15 17.57
N ASN A 92 7.19 -2.69 17.66
CA ASN A 92 8.31 -3.10 16.81
C ASN A 92 8.09 -2.86 15.30
N VAL A 93 7.16 -1.99 14.93
CA VAL A 93 6.94 -1.61 13.51
C VAL A 93 8.10 -0.73 13.05
N THR A 94 8.58 -0.99 11.83
CA THR A 94 9.57 -0.14 11.16
C THR A 94 8.96 0.51 9.93
N ILE A 95 9.08 1.83 9.83
CA ILE A 95 8.55 2.64 8.71
C ILE A 95 9.70 3.48 8.16
N GLY A 96 9.94 3.39 6.85
CA GLY A 96 10.96 4.16 6.15
C GLY A 96 10.61 5.65 5.99
N ASN A 97 11.35 6.34 5.12
CA ASN A 97 11.18 7.76 4.88
C ASN A 97 10.06 8.06 3.88
N ASN A 98 9.45 9.27 3.98
CA ASN A 98 8.43 9.76 3.05
C ASN A 98 7.23 8.82 2.92
N VAL A 99 6.79 8.22 4.02
CA VAL A 99 5.63 7.33 4.05
C VAL A 99 4.40 8.11 4.51
N THR A 100 3.29 7.92 3.79
CA THR A 100 2.00 8.49 4.16
C THR A 100 1.02 7.38 4.53
N ILE A 101 0.45 7.46 5.73
CA ILE A 101 -0.54 6.52 6.26
C ILE A 101 -1.82 7.30 6.54
N PHE A 102 -2.84 7.08 5.71
CA PHE A 102 -4.11 7.79 5.80
C PHE A 102 -4.98 7.27 6.94
N ALA A 103 -5.97 8.12 7.29
CA ALA A 103 -6.79 7.95 8.47
C ALA A 103 -7.42 6.55 8.62
N GLY A 104 -7.35 6.02 9.83
CA GLY A 104 -7.97 4.74 10.18
C GLY A 104 -7.20 3.50 9.76
N ALA A 105 -6.04 3.60 9.11
CA ALA A 105 -5.21 2.43 8.79
C ALA A 105 -4.67 1.76 10.07
N LYS A 106 -4.50 0.44 10.03
CA LYS A 106 -3.99 -0.38 11.14
C LYS A 106 -2.77 -1.17 10.68
N ILE A 107 -1.64 -0.87 11.27
CA ILE A 107 -0.36 -1.55 11.02
C ILE A 107 -0.04 -2.38 12.25
N TYR A 108 -0.11 -3.69 12.15
CA TYR A 108 0.15 -4.60 13.26
C TYR A 108 1.65 -4.77 13.51
N SER A 109 1.95 -5.27 14.71
CA SER A 109 3.32 -5.41 15.23
C SER A 109 4.26 -6.16 14.28
N GLU A 110 5.55 -5.76 14.33
CA GLU A 110 6.65 -6.34 13.55
C GLU A 110 6.57 -6.12 12.03
N THR A 111 5.57 -5.37 11.55
CA THR A 111 5.48 -4.99 10.14
C THR A 111 6.64 -4.07 9.76
N VAL A 112 7.21 -4.31 8.58
CA VAL A 112 8.27 -3.47 8.00
C VAL A 112 7.72 -2.81 6.74
N ILE A 113 7.82 -1.47 6.67
CA ILE A 113 7.41 -0.65 5.53
C ILE A 113 8.62 0.13 5.03
N GLY A 114 8.94 -0.01 3.75
CA GLY A 114 10.01 0.71 3.07
C GLY A 114 9.73 2.19 2.87
N ASN A 115 10.51 2.82 2.02
CA ASN A 115 10.42 4.25 1.75
C ASN A 115 9.35 4.57 0.70
N GLN A 116 8.83 5.81 0.71
CA GLN A 116 7.93 6.34 -0.34
C GLN A 116 6.66 5.50 -0.54
N CYS A 117 6.14 4.90 0.53
CA CYS A 117 4.91 4.12 0.49
C CYS A 117 3.69 4.97 0.85
N ILE A 118 2.56 4.61 0.26
CA ILE A 118 1.25 5.23 0.55
C ILE A 118 0.30 4.13 1.03
N ILE A 119 -0.25 4.31 2.24
CA ILE A 119 -1.21 3.37 2.83
C ILE A 119 -2.54 4.12 3.00
N HIS A 120 -3.54 3.75 2.23
CA HIS A 120 -4.83 4.43 2.25
C HIS A 120 -5.72 4.04 3.43
N SER A 121 -6.77 4.82 3.61
CA SER A 121 -7.69 4.75 4.76
C SER A 121 -8.30 3.36 4.93
N GLY A 122 -8.33 2.89 6.18
CA GLY A 122 -8.93 1.62 6.53
C GLY A 122 -8.13 0.38 6.10
N ALA A 123 -6.96 0.52 5.50
CA ALA A 123 -6.09 -0.62 5.21
C ALA A 123 -5.64 -1.30 6.51
N ILE A 124 -5.59 -2.64 6.50
CA ILE A 124 -5.19 -3.46 7.65
C ILE A 124 -4.00 -4.32 7.23
N ILE A 125 -2.85 -4.11 7.85
CA ILE A 125 -1.61 -4.77 7.49
C ILE A 125 -1.07 -5.54 8.68
N GLY A 126 -0.86 -6.85 8.51
CA GLY A 126 -0.26 -7.72 9.51
C GLY A 126 -1.25 -8.35 10.50
N ALA A 127 -2.56 -8.34 10.19
CA ALA A 127 -3.52 -9.15 10.94
C ALA A 127 -3.28 -10.66 10.71
N ASP A 128 -3.81 -11.51 11.60
CA ASP A 128 -3.67 -12.96 11.47
C ASP A 128 -4.28 -13.49 10.17
N GLY A 129 -3.56 -14.33 9.46
CA GLY A 129 -4.05 -15.06 8.31
C GLY A 129 -5.07 -16.13 8.66
N PHE A 130 -5.79 -16.62 7.65
CA PHE A 130 -6.78 -17.69 7.77
C PHE A 130 -6.10 -19.07 7.86
N GLY A 131 -5.56 -19.37 9.04
CA GLY A 131 -4.87 -20.63 9.34
C GLY A 131 -5.63 -21.46 10.36
N TYR A 132 -6.18 -22.61 9.93
CA TYR A 132 -6.92 -23.54 10.77
C TYR A 132 -6.57 -24.99 10.46
N ALA A 133 -6.40 -25.81 11.49
CA ALA A 133 -6.23 -27.25 11.39
C ALA A 133 -7.57 -27.96 11.71
N PRO A 134 -8.03 -28.92 10.87
CA PRO A 134 -9.23 -29.68 11.17
C PRO A 134 -8.95 -30.67 12.31
N ASN A 135 -9.87 -30.77 13.25
CA ASN A 135 -9.89 -31.79 14.29
C ASN A 135 -10.68 -33.02 13.85
N ALA A 136 -10.48 -34.13 14.51
CA ALA A 136 -11.19 -35.39 14.21
C ALA A 136 -12.71 -35.31 14.40
N ASP A 137 -13.20 -34.40 15.22
CA ASP A 137 -14.62 -34.16 15.50
C ASP A 137 -15.28 -33.18 14.48
N GLY A 138 -14.55 -32.75 13.44
CA GLY A 138 -15.03 -31.83 12.42
C GLY A 138 -14.92 -30.32 12.80
N THR A 139 -14.43 -30.01 13.99
CA THR A 139 -14.13 -28.62 14.38
C THR A 139 -12.79 -28.16 13.86
N PHE A 140 -12.49 -26.87 13.99
CA PHE A 140 -11.24 -26.28 13.52
C PHE A 140 -10.48 -25.61 14.67
N LYS A 141 -9.19 -25.92 14.77
CA LYS A 141 -8.27 -25.27 15.71
C LYS A 141 -7.47 -24.18 15.00
N LYS A 142 -7.48 -22.97 15.56
CA LYS A 142 -6.68 -21.86 15.03
C LYS A 142 -5.18 -22.18 15.11
N ILE A 143 -4.48 -21.94 14.01
CA ILE A 143 -3.02 -21.99 13.94
C ILE A 143 -2.50 -20.56 14.21
N PRO A 144 -1.67 -20.33 15.26
CA PRO A 144 -1.07 -19.02 15.51
C PRO A 144 -0.24 -18.54 14.32
N GLN A 145 -0.38 -17.25 14.02
CA GLN A 145 0.36 -16.59 12.95
C GLN A 145 1.47 -15.76 13.58
N ILE A 146 2.70 -16.24 13.54
CA ILE A 146 3.86 -15.67 14.25
C ILE A 146 4.86 -14.95 13.34
N GLY A 147 4.60 -14.90 12.05
CA GLY A 147 5.39 -14.14 11.09
C GLY A 147 4.94 -12.69 11.00
N ASN A 148 5.43 -11.97 10.01
CA ASN A 148 5.15 -10.55 9.80
C ASN A 148 4.76 -10.22 8.36
N VAL A 149 4.64 -8.93 8.06
CA VAL A 149 4.51 -8.38 6.71
C VAL A 149 5.72 -7.51 6.41
N VAL A 150 6.27 -7.64 5.21
CA VAL A 150 7.31 -6.77 4.67
C VAL A 150 6.79 -6.10 3.41
N ILE A 151 6.77 -4.78 3.42
CA ILE A 151 6.41 -3.93 2.28
C ILE A 151 7.68 -3.19 1.87
N GLU A 152 8.13 -3.39 0.64
CA GLU A 152 9.31 -2.71 0.10
C GLU A 152 9.00 -1.28 -0.34
N ASP A 153 9.96 -0.60 -0.96
CA ASP A 153 9.83 0.81 -1.34
C ASP A 153 8.79 1.06 -2.44
N ASN A 154 8.23 2.27 -2.45
CA ASN A 154 7.36 2.78 -3.51
C ASN A 154 6.12 1.92 -3.75
N VAL A 155 5.51 1.42 -2.68
CA VAL A 155 4.29 0.61 -2.71
C VAL A 155 3.09 1.48 -2.33
N ASP A 156 1.99 1.34 -3.09
CA ASP A 156 0.71 1.95 -2.74
C ASP A 156 -0.31 0.87 -2.38
N ILE A 157 -0.98 1.05 -1.26
CA ILE A 157 -2.00 0.13 -0.75
C ILE A 157 -3.31 0.88 -0.63
N GLY A 158 -4.28 0.48 -1.43
CA GLY A 158 -5.61 1.09 -1.52
C GLY A 158 -6.46 0.94 -0.27
N SER A 159 -7.54 1.68 -0.24
CA SER A 159 -8.45 1.74 0.91
C SER A 159 -9.08 0.39 1.23
N CYS A 160 -9.18 0.07 2.53
CA CYS A 160 -9.77 -1.17 3.02
C CYS A 160 -9.13 -2.46 2.45
N THR A 161 -7.90 -2.38 1.94
CA THR A 161 -7.11 -3.55 1.55
C THR A 161 -6.54 -4.21 2.80
N THR A 162 -6.56 -5.55 2.83
CA THR A 162 -6.06 -6.36 3.94
C THR A 162 -4.88 -7.21 3.50
N ILE A 163 -3.80 -7.19 4.29
CA ILE A 163 -2.60 -7.97 4.06
C ILE A 163 -2.30 -8.76 5.34
N ASP A 164 -2.47 -10.07 5.27
CA ASP A 164 -2.26 -10.94 6.42
C ASP A 164 -0.78 -11.19 6.68
N ARG A 165 -0.42 -11.29 7.97
CA ARG A 165 0.92 -11.76 8.34
C ARG A 165 1.15 -13.21 7.94
N ALA A 166 2.38 -13.58 7.72
CA ALA A 166 2.75 -14.96 7.48
C ALA A 166 2.51 -15.85 8.72
N THR A 167 2.27 -17.12 8.50
CA THR A 167 2.30 -18.10 9.59
C THR A 167 3.68 -18.17 10.23
N MET A 168 4.74 -18.21 9.41
CA MET A 168 6.16 -18.06 9.76
C MET A 168 6.86 -17.34 8.60
N GLY A 169 7.90 -16.57 8.90
CA GLY A 169 8.57 -15.73 7.92
C GLY A 169 7.75 -14.49 7.60
N SER A 170 7.62 -14.14 6.32
CA SER A 170 6.97 -12.89 5.92
C SER A 170 6.01 -13.07 4.75
N THR A 171 4.91 -12.33 4.77
CA THR A 171 4.14 -11.97 3.58
C THR A 171 4.84 -10.77 2.96
N ILE A 172 5.15 -10.80 1.66
CA ILE A 172 6.06 -9.84 1.04
C ILE A 172 5.39 -9.11 -0.11
N ILE A 173 5.38 -7.79 -0.03
CA ILE A 173 4.95 -6.89 -1.10
C ILE A 173 6.20 -6.20 -1.64
N ARG A 174 6.63 -6.58 -2.84
CA ARG A 174 7.86 -6.11 -3.45
C ARG A 174 7.76 -4.67 -3.93
N LYS A 175 8.92 -4.08 -4.22
CA LYS A 175 9.06 -2.69 -4.67
C LYS A 175 8.13 -2.34 -5.85
N GLY A 176 7.52 -1.17 -5.77
CA GLY A 176 6.71 -0.61 -6.85
C GLY A 176 5.34 -1.24 -7.07
N VAL A 177 4.93 -2.19 -6.22
CA VAL A 177 3.60 -2.81 -6.29
C VAL A 177 2.52 -1.78 -6.01
N LYS A 178 1.41 -1.85 -6.77
CA LYS A 178 0.22 -1.03 -6.57
C LYS A 178 -0.99 -1.92 -6.34
N LEU A 179 -1.54 -1.87 -5.14
CA LEU A 179 -2.77 -2.56 -4.76
C LEU A 179 -3.90 -1.54 -4.70
N ASP A 180 -4.96 -1.79 -5.45
CA ASP A 180 -6.17 -0.98 -5.41
C ASP A 180 -7.00 -1.28 -4.14
N ASN A 181 -8.22 -0.81 -4.08
CA ASN A 181 -9.09 -0.89 -2.92
C ASN A 181 -9.67 -2.28 -2.68
N GLN A 182 -9.92 -2.64 -1.41
CA GLN A 182 -10.60 -3.87 -1.01
C GLN A 182 -9.96 -5.16 -1.54
N ILE A 183 -8.64 -5.20 -1.59
CA ILE A 183 -7.89 -6.40 -1.97
C ILE A 183 -7.60 -7.22 -0.73
N GLN A 184 -7.64 -8.57 -0.85
CA GLN A 184 -7.16 -9.49 0.16
C GLN A 184 -5.85 -10.13 -0.31
N ILE A 185 -4.77 -9.90 0.44
CA ILE A 185 -3.50 -10.63 0.32
C ILE A 185 -3.37 -11.54 1.53
N ALA A 186 -3.46 -12.85 1.33
CA ALA A 186 -3.38 -13.80 2.41
C ALA A 186 -1.94 -14.08 2.87
N HIS A 187 -1.81 -14.85 3.96
CA HIS A 187 -0.54 -15.18 4.60
C HIS A 187 0.48 -15.81 3.64
N ASN A 188 1.75 -15.50 3.81
CA ASN A 188 2.87 -16.07 3.04
C ASN A 188 2.81 -15.81 1.52
N VAL A 189 1.98 -14.88 1.05
CA VAL A 189 1.99 -14.43 -0.35
C VAL A 189 3.26 -13.62 -0.60
N GLU A 190 3.85 -13.79 -1.78
CA GLU A 190 4.87 -12.92 -2.32
C GLU A 190 4.36 -12.28 -3.60
N ASN A 191 4.28 -10.94 -3.60
CA ASN A 191 3.83 -10.14 -4.75
C ASN A 191 5.04 -9.46 -5.39
N GLY A 192 5.38 -9.86 -6.61
CA GLY A 192 6.59 -9.44 -7.33
C GLY A 192 6.59 -7.97 -7.74
N GLU A 193 7.78 -7.42 -7.98
CA GLU A 193 8.03 -6.01 -8.26
C GLU A 193 7.14 -5.44 -9.38
N ASN A 194 6.69 -4.19 -9.21
CA ASN A 194 5.90 -3.43 -10.18
C ASN A 194 4.61 -4.12 -10.65
N THR A 195 4.11 -5.09 -9.90
CA THR A 195 2.83 -5.74 -10.19
C THR A 195 1.69 -4.85 -9.71
N VAL A 196 0.63 -4.76 -10.50
CA VAL A 196 -0.58 -4.02 -10.16
C VAL A 196 -1.76 -4.97 -10.04
N ILE A 197 -2.57 -4.78 -8.99
CA ILE A 197 -3.77 -5.57 -8.71
C ILE A 197 -4.94 -4.60 -8.56
N ALA A 198 -5.96 -4.76 -9.40
CA ALA A 198 -7.15 -3.93 -9.35
C ALA A 198 -8.14 -4.41 -8.26
N ALA A 199 -9.07 -3.54 -7.93
CA ALA A 199 -9.95 -3.65 -6.77
C ALA A 199 -10.70 -4.98 -6.61
N GLN A 200 -10.97 -5.33 -5.35
CA GLN A 200 -11.76 -6.50 -4.95
C GLN A 200 -11.16 -7.86 -5.36
N SER A 201 -9.88 -7.92 -5.66
CA SER A 201 -9.20 -9.18 -5.97
C SER A 201 -8.73 -9.86 -4.70
N GLY A 202 -8.65 -11.20 -4.73
CA GLY A 202 -8.19 -12.02 -3.62
C GLY A 202 -7.06 -12.95 -4.03
N VAL A 203 -5.97 -12.94 -3.26
CA VAL A 203 -4.82 -13.83 -3.43
C VAL A 203 -4.70 -14.72 -2.22
N ALA A 204 -4.95 -16.02 -2.38
CA ALA A 204 -4.92 -16.98 -1.30
C ALA A 204 -3.48 -17.34 -0.87
N GLY A 205 -3.36 -17.93 0.32
CA GLY A 205 -2.10 -18.12 1.02
C GLY A 205 -1.02 -18.85 0.24
N SER A 206 0.23 -18.50 0.50
CA SER A 206 1.44 -19.10 -0.09
C SER A 206 1.57 -18.98 -1.62
N THR A 207 0.77 -18.14 -2.25
CA THR A 207 0.86 -17.84 -3.68
C THR A 207 2.04 -16.93 -3.96
N LYS A 208 2.75 -17.17 -5.06
CA LYS A 208 3.82 -16.32 -5.57
C LYS A 208 3.40 -15.68 -6.89
N ILE A 209 3.44 -14.36 -6.94
CA ILE A 209 3.14 -13.57 -8.15
C ILE A 209 4.45 -12.96 -8.64
N GLY A 210 4.73 -13.13 -9.92
CA GLY A 210 5.93 -12.60 -10.57
C GLY A 210 5.92 -11.08 -10.72
N LYS A 211 6.94 -10.55 -11.38
CA LYS A 211 7.13 -9.12 -11.63
C LYS A 211 6.25 -8.63 -12.78
N ASN A 212 5.91 -7.32 -12.76
CA ASN A 212 5.24 -6.60 -13.85
C ASN A 212 3.92 -7.25 -14.28
N CYS A 213 3.22 -7.92 -13.38
CA CYS A 213 1.91 -8.50 -13.67
C CYS A 213 0.82 -7.44 -13.60
N MET A 214 -0.25 -7.65 -14.37
CA MET A 214 -1.46 -6.81 -14.33
C MET A 214 -2.65 -7.71 -14.04
N ILE A 215 -3.20 -7.60 -12.84
CA ILE A 215 -4.33 -8.42 -12.36
C ILE A 215 -5.57 -7.54 -12.33
N GLY A 216 -6.58 -7.92 -13.12
CA GLY A 216 -7.86 -7.21 -13.20
C GLY A 216 -8.65 -7.26 -11.90
N GLY A 217 -9.70 -6.45 -11.81
CA GLY A 217 -10.57 -6.42 -10.63
C GLY A 217 -11.37 -7.71 -10.44
N GLN A 218 -11.68 -8.03 -9.18
CA GLN A 218 -12.46 -9.22 -8.80
C GLN A 218 -11.84 -10.55 -9.25
N VAL A 219 -10.53 -10.61 -9.38
CA VAL A 219 -9.81 -11.85 -9.68
C VAL A 219 -9.62 -12.64 -8.38
N GLY A 220 -9.88 -13.95 -8.44
CA GLY A 220 -9.58 -14.90 -7.37
C GLY A 220 -8.40 -15.80 -7.74
N ILE A 221 -7.35 -15.85 -6.93
CA ILE A 221 -6.21 -16.74 -7.12
C ILE A 221 -6.14 -17.71 -5.96
N VAL A 222 -6.25 -19.03 -6.21
CA VAL A 222 -6.16 -20.04 -5.16
C VAL A 222 -4.74 -20.16 -4.59
N GLY A 223 -4.63 -20.74 -3.40
CA GLY A 223 -3.37 -20.83 -2.68
C GLY A 223 -2.32 -21.73 -3.35
N HIS A 224 -1.06 -21.51 -2.98
CA HIS A 224 0.10 -22.30 -3.39
C HIS A 224 0.39 -22.30 -4.91
N LEU A 225 -0.12 -21.30 -5.64
CA LEU A 225 0.18 -21.12 -7.05
C LEU A 225 1.42 -20.27 -7.27
N THR A 226 2.00 -20.42 -8.47
CA THR A 226 3.04 -19.53 -8.97
C THR A 226 2.59 -18.88 -10.27
N ILE A 227 2.39 -17.58 -10.26
CA ILE A 227 2.11 -16.76 -11.44
C ILE A 227 3.46 -16.25 -11.97
N GLY A 228 3.74 -16.47 -13.24
CA GLY A 228 4.98 -16.01 -13.88
C GLY A 228 5.09 -14.48 -13.99
N ASN A 229 6.21 -13.99 -14.53
CA ASN A 229 6.40 -12.57 -14.79
C ASN A 229 5.58 -12.09 -16.00
N ASN A 230 5.22 -10.78 -16.02
CA ASN A 230 4.54 -10.11 -17.12
C ASN A 230 3.17 -10.72 -17.50
N VAL A 231 2.54 -11.41 -16.56
CA VAL A 231 1.23 -12.04 -16.77
C VAL A 231 0.12 -10.99 -16.67
N ARG A 232 -0.86 -11.10 -17.57
CA ARG A 232 -2.08 -10.29 -17.53
C ARG A 232 -3.28 -11.19 -17.26
N ILE A 233 -4.03 -10.90 -16.19
CA ILE A 233 -5.24 -11.65 -15.81
C ILE A 233 -6.42 -10.70 -15.98
N GLN A 234 -7.40 -11.12 -16.77
CA GLN A 234 -8.60 -10.33 -17.02
C GLN A 234 -9.49 -10.27 -15.77
N ALA A 235 -10.22 -9.16 -15.62
CA ALA A 235 -11.16 -9.01 -14.51
C ALA A 235 -12.16 -10.17 -14.40
N GLN A 236 -12.58 -10.47 -13.17
CA GLN A 236 -13.54 -11.55 -12.85
C GLN A 236 -13.03 -12.96 -13.21
N SER A 237 -11.74 -13.17 -13.36
CA SER A 237 -11.16 -14.49 -13.62
C SER A 237 -10.88 -15.23 -12.32
N GLY A 238 -11.09 -16.56 -12.35
CA GLY A 238 -10.63 -17.49 -11.32
C GLY A 238 -9.39 -18.26 -11.79
N VAL A 239 -8.30 -18.19 -11.02
CA VAL A 239 -7.05 -18.92 -11.32
C VAL A 239 -6.92 -20.07 -10.33
N GLY A 240 -7.18 -21.32 -10.78
CA GLY A 240 -7.26 -22.51 -9.93
C GLY A 240 -6.13 -23.52 -10.12
N LYS A 241 -5.24 -23.34 -11.09
CA LYS A 241 -4.11 -24.22 -11.38
C LYS A 241 -2.92 -23.42 -11.91
N ASN A 242 -1.72 -23.97 -11.72
CA ASN A 242 -0.49 -23.45 -12.37
C ASN A 242 -0.54 -23.68 -13.88
#